data_84c9da5dac0d9ca53a559b9351a80d13
#
_entry.id   84c9da5dac0d9ca53a559b9351a80d13
#
_cell.length_a   1.000
_cell.length_b   1.000
_cell.length_c   1.000
_cell.angle_alpha   90.00
_cell.angle_beta   90.00
_cell.angle_gamma   90.00
#
_symmetry.space_group_name_H-M   'P 1'
#
loop_
_entity.id
_entity.type
_entity.pdbx_description
1 polymer ?
#
loop_
_entity_poly.entity_id
_entity_poly.type
_entity_poly.pdbx_seq_one_letter_code
_entity_poly.pdbx_strand_id
1 'polypeptide(L)'
;MKAIKSIITCFVCMIAFASCDQEKIINANQLPAAAQSYVQKTYPNIGITYAKQDKELFSTKYNVRLDNGLEIEFDGDGVPVDIDTDD
;
A
#
# COMPACT_ATOMS: atom_id res chain seq x y z
N MET A 1 27.66 -15.57 -26.52
CA MET A 1 27.74 -15.75 -26.12
C MET A 1 27.90 -15.41 -25.14
N LYS A 2 28.07 -15.07 -24.71
CA LYS A 2 28.36 -14.73 -23.74
C LYS A 2 27.51 -14.00 -22.94
N ALA A 3 26.98 -13.13 -23.12
CA ALA A 3 26.16 -12.22 -22.38
C ALA A 3 24.91 -12.81 -21.85
N ILE A 4 24.54 -13.79 -22.43
CA ILE A 4 23.26 -14.34 -22.11
C ILE A 4 23.15 -14.86 -20.74
N LYS A 5 24.18 -15.41 -20.24
CA LYS A 5 24.08 -15.97 -18.97
C LYS A 5 23.79 -14.99 -17.94
N SER A 6 24.30 -13.83 -18.01
CA SER A 6 24.09 -12.89 -16.93
C SER A 6 22.65 -12.48 -16.81
N ILE A 7 21.99 -12.45 -17.88
CA ILE A 7 20.62 -12.04 -17.86
C ILE A 7 19.77 -12.96 -17.05
N ILE A 8 20.00 -14.19 -17.17
CA ILE A 8 19.23 -15.15 -16.45
C ILE A 8 19.39 -15.01 -14.98
N THR A 9 20.55 -14.66 -14.57
CA THR A 9 20.80 -14.50 -13.17
C THR A 9 19.96 -13.42 -12.56
N CYS A 10 19.85 -12.32 -13.24
CA CYS A 10 19.05 -11.24 -12.72
C CYS A 10 17.60 -11.62 -12.56
N PHE A 11 17.16 -12.39 -13.47
CA PHE A 11 15.79 -12.79 -13.43
C PHE A 11 15.44 -13.54 -12.16
N VAL A 12 16.30 -14.37 -11.73
CA VAL A 12 16.07 -15.13 -10.53
C VAL A 12 15.96 -14.23 -9.31
N CYS A 13 16.76 -13.22 -9.27
CA CYS A 13 16.73 -12.34 -8.11
C CYS A 13 15.40 -11.66 -7.95
N MET A 14 14.78 -11.30 -9.04
CA MET A 14 13.52 -10.60 -8.94
C MET A 14 12.44 -11.43 -8.32
N ILE A 15 12.46 -12.67 -8.58
CA ILE A 15 11.47 -13.54 -8.00
C ILE A 15 11.56 -13.58 -6.49
N ALA A 16 12.76 -13.57 -5.99
CA ALA A 16 12.95 -13.61 -4.56
C ALA A 16 12.35 -12.40 -3.89
N PHE A 17 12.48 -11.25 -4.51
CA PHE A 17 11.92 -10.05 -3.92
C PHE A 17 10.41 -10.11 -3.85
N ALA A 18 9.80 -10.61 -4.87
CA ALA A 18 8.36 -10.63 -4.92
C ALA A 18 7.77 -11.38 -3.76
N SER A 19 8.46 -12.36 -3.24
CA SER A 19 7.89 -13.14 -2.17
C SER A 19 7.95 -12.42 -0.82
N CYS A 20 8.78 -11.39 -0.69
CA CYS A 20 8.92 -10.70 0.58
C CYS A 20 8.00 -9.52 0.74
N ASP A 21 7.51 -8.99 -0.36
CA ASP A 21 6.83 -7.72 -0.35
C ASP A 21 5.59 -7.81 -1.21
N GLN A 22 4.42 -7.70 -0.62
CA GLN A 22 3.18 -7.86 -1.35
C GLN A 22 2.29 -6.66 -1.19
N GLU A 23 1.80 -6.19 -2.31
CA GLU A 23 0.92 -5.05 -2.37
C GLU A 23 -0.33 -5.46 -3.11
N LYS A 24 -1.50 -5.17 -2.55
CA LYS A 24 -2.73 -5.50 -3.26
C LYS A 24 -3.82 -4.49 -2.96
N ILE A 25 -4.69 -4.32 -3.92
CA ILE A 25 -5.85 -3.45 -3.77
C ILE A 25 -6.89 -4.19 -2.95
N ILE A 26 -7.45 -3.49 -1.96
CA ILE A 26 -8.48 -4.06 -1.11
C ILE A 26 -9.68 -3.13 -1.12
N ASN A 27 -10.79 -3.62 -0.57
CA ASN A 27 -11.97 -2.77 -0.39
C ASN A 27 -11.80 -1.92 0.85
N ALA A 28 -12.47 -0.78 0.87
CA ALA A 28 -12.37 0.12 2.00
C ALA A 28 -12.79 -0.55 3.30
N ASN A 29 -13.75 -1.45 3.25
CA ASN A 29 -14.21 -2.11 4.46
C ASN A 29 -13.25 -3.19 4.96
N GLN A 30 -12.18 -3.43 4.23
CA GLN A 30 -11.13 -4.35 4.69
C GLN A 30 -10.01 -3.62 5.41
N LEU A 31 -10.08 -2.31 5.49
CA LEU A 31 -9.13 -1.53 6.27
C LEU A 31 -9.36 -1.78 7.77
N PRO A 32 -8.34 -1.61 8.60
CA PRO A 32 -8.58 -1.65 10.04
C PRO A 32 -9.65 -0.65 10.45
N ALA A 33 -10.40 -1.00 11.47
CA ALA A 33 -11.50 -0.15 11.91
C ALA A 33 -11.03 1.26 12.27
N ALA A 34 -9.87 1.37 12.86
CA ALA A 34 -9.33 2.67 13.22
C ALA A 34 -9.05 3.54 11.99
N ALA A 35 -8.56 2.92 10.91
CA ALA A 35 -8.32 3.65 9.68
C ALA A 35 -9.63 4.11 9.06
N GLN A 36 -10.63 3.27 9.05
CA GLN A 36 -11.94 3.65 8.53
C GLN A 36 -12.52 4.81 9.31
N SER A 37 -12.44 4.75 10.63
CA SER A 37 -12.92 5.81 11.48
C SER A 37 -12.19 7.11 11.23
N TYR A 38 -10.89 7.03 11.07
CA TYR A 38 -10.10 8.22 10.83
C TYR A 38 -10.54 8.93 9.55
N VAL A 39 -10.73 8.17 8.49
CA VAL A 39 -11.13 8.76 7.22
C VAL A 39 -12.53 9.36 7.34
N GLN A 40 -13.45 8.68 7.98
CA GLN A 40 -14.81 9.17 8.10
C GLN A 40 -14.89 10.43 8.94
N LYS A 41 -14.11 10.51 9.99
CA LYS A 41 -14.15 11.67 10.88
C LYS A 41 -13.40 12.85 10.31
N THR A 42 -12.30 12.58 9.64
CA THR A 42 -11.44 13.66 9.14
C THR A 42 -11.91 14.17 7.78
N TYR A 43 -12.41 13.28 6.94
CA TYR A 43 -12.83 13.62 5.58
C TYR A 43 -14.22 13.06 5.31
N PRO A 44 -15.24 13.56 6.02
CA PRO A 44 -16.55 12.90 6.01
C PRO A 44 -17.28 12.90 4.67
N ASN A 45 -16.96 13.82 3.80
CA ASN A 45 -17.69 13.91 2.54
C ASN A 45 -16.85 13.54 1.33
N ILE A 46 -15.73 12.87 1.56
CA ILE A 46 -14.82 12.54 0.49
C ILE A 46 -14.75 11.04 0.36
N GLY A 47 -14.96 10.54 -0.85
CA GLY A 47 -14.91 9.12 -1.08
C GLY A 47 -13.49 8.61 -1.19
N ILE A 48 -13.37 7.30 -1.14
CA ILE A 48 -12.09 6.62 -1.26
C ILE A 48 -11.94 6.13 -2.69
N THR A 49 -10.88 6.57 -3.36
CA THR A 49 -10.61 6.12 -4.71
C THR A 49 -10.12 4.69 -4.71
N TYR A 50 -9.18 4.38 -3.81
CA TYR A 50 -8.75 3.00 -3.63
C TYR A 50 -8.07 2.87 -2.28
N ALA A 51 -7.96 1.63 -1.83
CA ALA A 51 -7.19 1.28 -0.66
C ALA A 51 -6.26 0.16 -1.02
N LYS A 52 -5.05 0.19 -0.50
CA LYS A 52 -4.05 -0.83 -0.75
C LYS A 52 -3.53 -1.38 0.55
N GLN A 53 -3.27 -2.68 0.56
CA GLN A 53 -2.60 -3.33 1.66
C GLN A 53 -1.20 -3.69 1.20
N ASP A 54 -0.21 -3.26 1.97
CA ASP A 54 1.18 -3.51 1.65
C ASP A 54 1.77 -4.37 2.75
N LYS A 55 1.96 -5.64 2.44
CA LYS A 55 2.51 -6.58 3.41
C LYS A 55 4.00 -6.67 3.26
N GLU A 56 4.70 -6.31 4.32
CA GLU A 56 6.14 -6.42 4.35
C GLU A 56 6.53 -7.56 5.27
N LEU A 57 7.81 -7.81 5.34
CA LEU A 57 8.30 -8.98 6.05
C LEU A 57 7.84 -9.02 7.52
N PHE A 58 7.90 -7.91 8.20
CA PHE A 58 7.56 -7.86 9.62
C PHE A 58 6.38 -6.96 9.95
N SER A 59 5.77 -6.37 8.95
CA SER A 59 4.70 -5.42 9.23
C SER A 59 3.76 -5.32 8.05
N THR A 60 2.60 -4.73 8.32
CA THR A 60 1.62 -4.47 7.28
C THR A 60 1.31 -2.98 7.32
N LYS A 61 1.18 -2.38 6.15
CA LYS A 61 0.79 -1.00 6.03
C LYS A 61 -0.36 -0.89 5.07
N TYR A 62 -1.10 0.20 5.18
CA TYR A 62 -2.23 0.44 4.31
C TYR A 62 -2.11 1.83 3.71
N ASN A 63 -2.45 1.96 2.45
CA ASN A 63 -2.48 3.25 1.77
C ASN A 63 -3.88 3.49 1.27
N VAL A 64 -4.41 4.67 1.55
CA VAL A 64 -5.73 5.05 1.12
C VAL A 64 -5.63 6.30 0.28
N ARG A 65 -6.18 6.27 -0.92
CA ARG A 65 -6.25 7.44 -1.76
C ARG A 65 -7.68 7.95 -1.79
N LEU A 66 -7.83 9.21 -1.51
CA LEU A 66 -9.14 9.84 -1.49
C LEU A 66 -9.45 10.49 -2.83
N ASP A 67 -10.71 10.78 -3.04
CA ASP A 67 -11.13 11.36 -4.32
C ASP A 67 -10.59 12.77 -4.53
N ASN A 68 -10.12 13.41 -3.47
CA ASN A 68 -9.54 14.74 -3.61
C ASN A 68 -8.02 14.70 -3.85
N GLY A 69 -7.46 13.52 -4.05
CA GLY A 69 -6.03 13.40 -4.33
C GLY A 69 -5.14 13.16 -3.14
N LEU A 70 -5.70 13.22 -1.94
CA LEU A 70 -4.90 12.95 -0.75
C LEU A 70 -4.60 11.45 -0.64
N GLU A 71 -3.42 11.15 -0.17
CA GLU A 71 -3.05 9.77 0.09
C GLU A 71 -2.59 9.67 1.53
N ILE A 72 -3.16 8.73 2.27
CA ILE A 72 -2.88 8.55 3.68
C ILE A 72 -2.30 7.17 3.90
N GLU A 73 -1.19 7.11 4.60
CA GLU A 73 -0.58 5.84 4.95
C GLU A 73 -0.91 5.52 6.40
N PHE A 74 -1.36 4.29 6.65
CA PHE A 74 -1.67 3.81 7.98
C PHE A 74 -0.79 2.63 8.32
N ASP A 75 -0.50 2.46 9.60
CA ASP A 75 0.21 1.26 10.02
C ASP A 75 -0.78 0.09 10.14
N GLY A 76 -0.30 -1.05 10.59
CA GLY A 76 -1.14 -2.24 10.68
C GLY A 76 -2.29 -2.11 11.65
N ASP A 77 -2.20 -1.20 12.59
CA ASP A 77 -3.27 -0.95 13.55
C ASP A 77 -4.27 0.09 13.08
N GLY A 78 -4.01 0.69 11.94
CA GLY A 78 -4.89 1.70 11.42
C GLY A 78 -4.60 3.10 11.90
N VAL A 79 -3.42 3.33 12.42
CA VAL A 79 -3.00 4.65 12.87
C VAL A 79 -2.33 5.38 11.72
N PRO A 80 -2.76 6.60 11.39
CA PRO A 80 -2.13 7.32 10.28
C PRO A 80 -0.70 7.68 10.61
N VAL A 81 0.21 7.39 9.68
CA VAL A 81 1.62 7.68 9.86
C VAL A 81 2.14 8.69 8.86
N ASP A 82 1.42 8.92 7.78
CA ASP A 82 1.84 9.88 6.78
C ASP A 82 0.67 10.32 5.95
N ILE A 83 0.65 11.61 5.58
CA ILE A 83 -0.39 12.15 4.72
C ILE A 83 0.31 12.90 3.61
N ASP A 84 -0.04 12.54 2.38
CA ASP A 84 0.62 13.06 1.20
C ASP A 84 -0.40 13.70 0.29
N THR A 85 -0.15 14.93 -0.12
CA THR A 85 -1.02 15.58 -1.07
C THR A 85 -0.40 15.45 -2.44
N ASP A 86 -1.24 15.06 -3.37
CA ASP A 86 -0.80 14.83 -4.72
C ASP A 86 -1.19 16.01 -5.57
N ASP A 87 -0.36 16.98 -5.60
CA ASP A 87 -0.61 18.14 -6.43
C ASP A 87 0.25 18.15 -7.63
#